data_9d6c93212c05860a53e19c2a16208f2c
#
_entry.id   9d6c93212c05860a53e19c2a16208f2c
#
_cell.length_a   1.000
_cell.length_b   1.000
_cell.length_c   1.000
_cell.angle_alpha   90.00
_cell.angle_beta   90.00
_cell.angle_gamma   90.00
#
_symmetry.space_group_name_H-M   'P 1'
#
loop_
_entity.id
_entity.type
_entity.pdbx_description
1 polymer ?
#
loop_
_entity_poly.entity_id
_entity_poly.type
_entity_poly.pdbx_seq_one_letter_code
_entity_poly.pdbx_strand_id
1 'polypeptide(L)'
;NKKLILNGVPLTAEKVKHKINSILLSHGYLASHTIVAGGNHGCDPHNEGHGPLPAHKPIILDIFPRCQNSGYWGDITRTVVRGNANNKIKDIYNAVLSTQALALDQIKEGSSGRKIHQMIVQTFHSLGFPTGTHHGRMQGFFHGTGHGVGLEIHEPPYIGSKAQDILKKGQVVTVEPGLYYNGIGGVRIEDLVVVTSKGCRNLTKLPKFLEI
;
A
#
# COMPACT_ATOMS: atom_id res chain seq x y z
N ASN A 1 2.39 10.96 23.16
CA ASN A 1 2.74 10.06 22.05
C ASN A 1 4.25 9.82 22.06
N LYS A 2 4.66 8.56 22.24
CA LYS A 2 6.07 8.18 22.18
C LYS A 2 6.56 8.30 20.73
N LYS A 3 7.74 8.89 20.54
CA LYS A 3 8.40 9.01 19.23
C LYS A 3 9.46 7.91 19.12
N LEU A 4 9.74 7.47 17.89
CA LEU A 4 10.87 6.59 17.63
C LEU A 4 12.18 7.36 17.81
N ILE A 5 13.16 6.72 18.41
CA ILE A 5 14.49 7.28 18.64
C ILE A 5 15.53 6.40 17.95
N LEU A 6 16.43 7.01 17.22
CA LEU A 6 17.59 6.37 16.61
C LEU A 6 18.84 7.14 17.01
N ASN A 7 19.79 6.47 17.67
CA ASN A 7 21.05 7.07 18.14
C ASN A 7 20.82 8.34 18.99
N GLY A 8 19.85 8.29 19.94
CA GLY A 8 19.55 9.39 20.85
C GLY A 8 18.73 10.54 20.28
N VAL A 9 18.39 10.53 18.99
CA VAL A 9 17.61 11.59 18.33
C VAL A 9 16.31 11.05 17.72
N PRO A 10 15.26 11.88 17.57
CA PRO A 10 14.03 11.44 16.93
C PRO A 10 14.27 10.93 15.50
N LEU A 11 13.76 9.72 15.23
CA LEU A 11 13.68 9.18 13.86
C LEU A 11 12.53 9.89 13.16
N THR A 12 12.81 10.55 12.05
CA THR A 12 11.80 11.26 11.25
C THR A 12 11.53 10.59 9.92
N ALA A 13 10.38 10.89 9.34
CA ALA A 13 10.01 10.44 8.00
C ALA A 13 11.08 10.81 6.96
N GLU A 14 11.62 12.03 7.04
CA GLU A 14 12.66 12.51 6.12
C GLU A 14 13.95 11.68 6.22
N LYS A 15 14.38 11.30 7.44
CA LYS A 15 15.55 10.45 7.63
C LYS A 15 15.36 9.07 7.01
N VAL A 16 14.17 8.48 7.16
CA VAL A 16 13.85 7.18 6.56
C VAL A 16 13.80 7.30 5.03
N LYS A 17 13.11 8.30 4.49
CA LYS A 17 13.07 8.58 3.05
C LYS A 17 14.48 8.79 2.47
N HIS A 18 15.31 9.58 3.14
CA HIS A 18 16.69 9.79 2.72
C HIS A 18 17.47 8.47 2.66
N LYS A 19 17.33 7.61 3.66
CA LYS A 19 18.01 6.30 3.69
C LYS A 19 17.54 5.40 2.55
N ILE A 20 16.22 5.34 2.31
CA ILE A 20 15.63 4.57 1.20
C ILE A 20 16.17 5.09 -0.14
N ASN A 21 16.08 6.39 -0.39
CA ASN A 21 16.49 7.00 -1.65
C ASN A 21 17.99 6.84 -1.91
N SER A 22 18.82 6.93 -0.86
CA SER A 22 20.28 6.72 -0.98
C SER A 22 20.60 5.27 -1.39
N ILE A 23 19.90 4.28 -0.82
CA ILE A 23 20.08 2.87 -1.18
C ILE A 23 19.61 2.64 -2.61
N LEU A 24 18.44 3.12 -2.97
CA LEU A 24 17.89 2.94 -4.33
C LEU A 24 18.81 3.58 -5.38
N LEU A 25 19.28 4.81 -5.12
CA LEU A 25 20.20 5.50 -6.03
C LEU A 25 21.51 4.73 -6.22
N SER A 26 22.08 4.16 -5.16
CA SER A 26 23.30 3.36 -5.25
C SER A 26 23.14 2.08 -6.09
N HIS A 27 21.88 1.66 -6.33
CA HIS A 27 21.55 0.52 -7.20
C HIS A 27 20.99 0.93 -8.57
N GLY A 28 21.07 2.21 -8.93
CA GLY A 28 20.61 2.70 -10.23
C GLY A 28 19.09 2.94 -10.31
N TYR A 29 18.43 3.14 -9.17
CA TYR A 29 17.00 3.47 -9.12
C TYR A 29 16.78 4.88 -8.57
N LEU A 30 15.79 5.57 -9.12
CA LEU A 30 15.29 6.86 -8.60
C LEU A 30 13.95 6.63 -7.93
N ALA A 31 13.79 7.15 -6.71
CA ALA A 31 12.51 7.24 -6.05
C ALA A 31 12.22 8.70 -5.70
N SER A 32 11.12 9.22 -6.20
CA SER A 32 10.52 10.50 -5.84
C SER A 32 9.21 10.23 -5.14
N HIS A 33 8.81 11.12 -4.24
CA HIS A 33 7.52 11.02 -3.53
C HIS A 33 7.34 9.77 -2.65
N THR A 34 8.42 9.11 -2.23
CA THR A 34 8.37 8.01 -1.27
C THR A 34 7.52 8.38 -0.06
N ILE A 35 6.53 7.55 0.28
CA ILE A 35 5.68 7.75 1.44
C ILE A 35 6.30 7.07 2.66
N VAL A 36 6.45 7.85 3.75
CA VAL A 36 6.77 7.36 5.09
C VAL A 36 5.81 8.03 6.07
N ALA A 37 4.58 7.55 6.10
CA ALA A 37 3.47 8.21 6.77
C ALA A 37 3.10 7.52 8.09
N GLY A 38 3.48 8.14 9.24
CA GLY A 38 3.23 7.61 10.57
C GLY A 38 1.95 8.16 11.22
N GLY A 39 1.17 7.30 11.87
CA GLY A 39 -0.03 7.68 12.62
C GLY A 39 -1.04 8.42 11.75
N ASN A 40 -1.43 9.63 12.13
CA ASN A 40 -2.46 10.40 11.41
C ASN A 40 -2.06 10.81 9.99
N HIS A 41 -0.78 10.93 9.66
CA HIS A 41 -0.35 11.16 8.28
C HIS A 41 -0.78 10.00 7.37
N GLY A 42 -0.71 8.76 7.87
CA GLY A 42 -1.17 7.59 7.12
C GLY A 42 -2.70 7.48 6.95
N CYS A 43 -3.49 8.44 7.46
CA CYS A 43 -4.94 8.50 7.19
C CYS A 43 -5.28 9.04 5.80
N ASP A 44 -4.33 9.71 5.15
CA ASP A 44 -4.39 10.14 3.76
C ASP A 44 -3.46 9.26 2.94
N PRO A 45 -3.99 8.49 1.96
CA PRO A 45 -3.19 7.56 1.15
C PRO A 45 -2.01 8.21 0.43
N HIS A 46 -2.09 9.51 0.11
CA HIS A 46 -1.09 10.24 -0.66
C HIS A 46 -0.20 11.15 0.21
N ASN A 47 -0.38 11.15 1.53
CA ASN A 47 0.47 11.95 2.41
C ASN A 47 1.86 11.31 2.53
N GLU A 48 2.87 12.00 2.02
CA GLU A 48 4.26 11.51 2.05
C GLU A 48 4.83 11.37 3.47
N GLY A 49 4.15 11.90 4.48
CA GLY A 49 4.63 11.94 5.85
C GLY A 49 5.77 12.94 6.07
N HIS A 50 5.85 13.46 7.28
CA HIS A 50 6.91 14.38 7.71
C HIS A 50 7.12 14.30 9.24
N GLY A 51 8.25 14.80 9.72
CA GLY A 51 8.58 14.93 11.14
C GLY A 51 8.75 13.59 11.86
N PRO A 52 8.74 13.59 13.21
CA PRO A 52 9.02 12.43 14.01
C PRO A 52 8.01 11.30 13.86
N LEU A 53 8.48 10.08 13.61
CA LEU A 53 7.65 8.89 13.52
C LEU A 53 7.16 8.43 14.90
N PRO A 54 5.88 8.04 15.03
CA PRO A 54 5.32 7.58 16.29
C PRO A 54 5.68 6.12 16.57
N ALA A 55 5.93 5.78 17.85
CA ALA A 55 5.95 4.40 18.30
C ALA A 55 4.53 3.89 18.54
N HIS A 56 4.32 2.57 18.43
CA HIS A 56 3.03 1.89 18.67
C HIS A 56 1.88 2.36 17.77
N LYS A 57 2.19 3.00 16.65
CA LYS A 57 1.22 3.44 15.63
C LYS A 57 1.65 2.91 14.27
N PRO A 58 0.71 2.72 13.33
CA PRO A 58 1.05 2.27 11.99
C PRO A 58 1.91 3.33 11.28
N ILE A 59 2.88 2.86 10.53
CA ILE A 59 3.72 3.63 9.63
C ILE A 59 3.62 2.96 8.27
N ILE A 60 3.05 3.66 7.30
CA ILE A 60 3.01 3.24 5.91
C ILE A 60 4.35 3.60 5.27
N LEU A 61 4.97 2.60 4.65
CA LEU A 61 6.16 2.72 3.81
C LEU A 61 5.74 2.34 2.39
N ASP A 62 5.66 3.32 1.50
CA ASP A 62 5.26 3.12 0.11
C ASP A 62 6.37 3.65 -0.80
N ILE A 63 6.92 2.74 -1.61
CA ILE A 63 8.19 2.95 -2.31
C ILE A 63 8.01 2.51 -3.77
N PHE A 64 8.04 3.48 -4.68
CA PHE A 64 7.87 3.27 -6.11
C PHE A 64 9.07 3.79 -6.91
N PRO A 65 10.16 3.00 -6.98
CA PRO A 65 11.38 3.39 -7.67
C PRO A 65 11.29 3.16 -9.18
N ARG A 66 11.93 4.06 -9.95
CA ARG A 66 12.14 3.90 -11.38
C ARG A 66 13.57 3.45 -11.67
N CYS A 67 13.73 2.40 -12.44
CA CYS A 67 15.03 1.95 -12.93
C CYS A 67 15.58 2.95 -13.95
N GLN A 68 16.79 3.48 -13.74
CA GLN A 68 17.38 4.48 -14.65
C GLN A 68 17.73 3.89 -16.02
N ASN A 69 18.12 2.62 -16.08
CA ASN A 69 18.53 1.98 -17.32
C ASN A 69 17.34 1.56 -18.19
N SER A 70 16.32 0.90 -17.59
CA SER A 70 15.19 0.37 -18.34
C SER A 70 13.99 1.30 -18.40
N GLY A 71 13.91 2.26 -17.49
CA GLY A 71 12.77 3.16 -17.34
C GLY A 71 11.56 2.55 -16.62
N TYR A 72 11.55 1.25 -16.33
CA TYR A 72 10.45 0.60 -15.64
C TYR A 72 10.36 0.99 -14.17
N TRP A 73 9.11 1.09 -13.70
CA TRP A 73 8.78 1.32 -12.31
C TRP A 73 8.63 0.01 -11.54
N GLY A 74 8.95 0.05 -10.26
CA GLY A 74 8.53 -0.92 -9.27
C GLY A 74 7.56 -0.25 -8.31
N ASP A 75 6.81 -1.05 -7.54
CA ASP A 75 5.86 -0.53 -6.56
C ASP A 75 5.67 -1.50 -5.41
N ILE A 76 5.71 -0.99 -4.18
CA ILE A 76 5.52 -1.80 -2.98
C ILE A 76 5.11 -0.94 -1.79
N THR A 77 4.05 -1.35 -1.10
CA THR A 77 3.70 -0.79 0.22
C THR A 77 3.76 -1.85 1.32
N ARG A 78 4.31 -1.47 2.45
CA ARG A 78 4.19 -2.19 3.73
C ARG A 78 3.77 -1.22 4.83
N THR A 79 2.96 -1.72 5.74
CA THR A 79 2.63 -1.02 6.98
C THR A 79 3.26 -1.75 8.15
N VAL A 80 4.00 -1.02 8.96
CA VAL A 80 4.68 -1.56 10.14
C VAL A 80 4.36 -0.75 11.40
N VAL A 81 4.48 -1.40 12.55
CA VAL A 81 4.43 -0.77 13.87
C VAL A 81 5.71 -1.10 14.62
N ARG A 82 6.49 -0.11 15.00
CA ARG A 82 7.61 -0.33 15.90
C ARG A 82 7.11 -0.40 17.34
N GLY A 83 7.24 -1.59 17.95
CA GLY A 83 6.67 -1.93 19.25
C GLY A 83 5.30 -2.61 19.11
N ASN A 84 4.49 -2.62 20.16
CA ASN A 84 3.23 -3.35 20.19
C ASN A 84 2.09 -2.52 19.56
N ALA A 85 1.44 -3.06 18.57
CA ALA A 85 0.18 -2.53 18.03
C ALA A 85 -0.98 -2.85 18.99
N ASN A 86 -1.94 -1.93 19.14
CA ASN A 86 -3.17 -2.23 19.85
C ASN A 86 -4.09 -3.14 18.98
N ASN A 87 -5.11 -3.73 19.60
CA ASN A 87 -6.01 -4.68 18.93
C ASN A 87 -6.67 -4.07 17.69
N LYS A 88 -7.10 -2.81 17.76
CA LYS A 88 -7.75 -2.15 16.62
C LYS A 88 -6.83 -2.02 15.40
N ILE A 89 -5.55 -1.75 15.61
CA ILE A 89 -4.55 -1.73 14.52
C ILE A 89 -4.34 -3.14 13.98
N LYS A 90 -4.28 -4.16 14.83
CA LYS A 90 -4.16 -5.57 14.43
C LYS A 90 -5.37 -6.03 13.61
N ASP A 91 -6.58 -5.65 14.04
CA ASP A 91 -7.82 -5.98 13.33
C ASP A 91 -7.84 -5.36 11.92
N ILE A 92 -7.48 -4.07 11.80
CA ILE A 92 -7.36 -3.38 10.51
C ILE A 92 -6.30 -4.05 9.63
N TYR A 93 -5.13 -4.37 10.19
CA TYR A 93 -4.06 -5.02 9.43
C TYR A 93 -4.47 -6.40 8.92
N ASN A 94 -5.11 -7.21 9.76
CA ASN A 94 -5.59 -8.53 9.38
C ASN A 94 -6.70 -8.46 8.32
N ALA A 95 -7.59 -7.48 8.42
CA ALA A 95 -8.60 -7.23 7.40
C ALA A 95 -7.97 -6.87 6.04
N VAL A 96 -6.97 -5.98 6.02
CA VAL A 96 -6.26 -5.60 4.79
C VAL A 96 -5.48 -6.80 4.23
N LEU A 97 -4.78 -7.55 5.07
CA LEU A 97 -3.99 -8.72 4.66
C LEU A 97 -4.87 -9.81 4.03
N SER A 98 -6.00 -10.17 4.69
CA SER A 98 -6.92 -11.19 4.18
C SER A 98 -7.63 -10.72 2.89
N THR A 99 -7.99 -9.45 2.83
CA THR A 99 -8.64 -8.88 1.64
C THR A 99 -7.68 -8.77 0.46
N GLN A 100 -6.39 -8.49 0.69
CA GLN A 100 -5.37 -8.54 -0.36
C GLN A 100 -5.19 -9.98 -0.89
N ALA A 101 -5.13 -10.97 -0.01
CA ALA A 101 -5.04 -12.37 -0.42
C ALA A 101 -6.23 -12.76 -1.31
N LEU A 102 -7.44 -12.34 -0.94
CA LEU A 102 -8.65 -12.56 -1.75
C LEU A 102 -8.53 -11.88 -3.13
N ALA A 103 -8.01 -10.65 -3.22
CA ALA A 103 -7.78 -9.97 -4.49
C ALA A 103 -6.80 -10.75 -5.38
N LEU A 104 -5.69 -11.21 -4.80
CA LEU A 104 -4.67 -12.01 -5.50
C LEU A 104 -5.26 -13.29 -6.11
N ASP A 105 -6.15 -13.97 -5.39
CA ASP A 105 -6.82 -15.19 -5.88
C ASP A 105 -7.76 -14.94 -7.07
N GLN A 106 -8.28 -13.73 -7.21
CA GLN A 106 -9.19 -13.37 -8.29
C GLN A 106 -8.49 -12.86 -9.56
N ILE A 107 -7.20 -12.53 -9.47
CA ILE A 107 -6.43 -11.99 -10.60
C ILE A 107 -5.99 -13.11 -11.51
N LYS A 108 -6.54 -13.12 -12.73
CA LYS A 108 -6.13 -13.96 -13.86
C LYS A 108 -6.55 -13.32 -15.18
N GLU A 109 -6.08 -13.87 -16.27
CA GLU A 109 -6.56 -13.47 -17.60
C GLU A 109 -8.10 -13.55 -17.69
N GLY A 110 -8.73 -12.53 -18.26
CA GLY A 110 -10.19 -12.40 -18.37
C GLY A 110 -10.89 -11.84 -17.13
N SER A 111 -10.20 -11.59 -16.02
CA SER A 111 -10.79 -10.97 -14.84
C SER A 111 -11.10 -9.50 -15.08
N SER A 112 -12.26 -9.03 -14.59
CA SER A 112 -12.66 -7.61 -14.63
C SER A 112 -12.09 -6.86 -13.42
N GLY A 113 -11.32 -5.80 -13.67
CA GLY A 113 -10.79 -4.93 -12.63
C GLY A 113 -11.87 -4.30 -11.75
N ARG A 114 -13.01 -3.93 -12.34
CA ARG A 114 -14.18 -3.41 -11.61
C ARG A 114 -14.78 -4.46 -10.66
N LYS A 115 -14.97 -5.69 -11.13
CA LYS A 115 -15.57 -6.75 -10.29
C LYS A 115 -14.67 -7.12 -9.12
N ILE A 116 -13.36 -7.19 -9.35
CA ILE A 116 -12.38 -7.40 -8.26
C ILE A 116 -12.52 -6.29 -7.22
N HIS A 117 -12.48 -5.02 -7.64
CA HIS A 117 -12.60 -3.90 -6.73
C HIS A 117 -13.93 -3.92 -5.93
N GLN A 118 -15.05 -4.18 -6.59
CA GLN A 118 -16.35 -4.28 -5.92
C GLN A 118 -16.37 -5.35 -4.84
N MET A 119 -15.79 -6.53 -5.12
CA MET A 119 -15.65 -7.61 -4.16
C MET A 119 -14.81 -7.17 -2.94
N ILE A 120 -13.70 -6.46 -3.16
CA ILE A 120 -12.84 -5.95 -2.08
C ILE A 120 -13.60 -4.95 -1.18
N VAL A 121 -14.35 -4.02 -1.77
CA VAL A 121 -15.20 -3.07 -1.02
C VAL A 121 -16.24 -3.81 -0.18
N GLN A 122 -16.93 -4.80 -0.76
CA GLN A 122 -17.92 -5.61 -0.06
C GLN A 122 -17.30 -6.41 1.09
N THR A 123 -16.11 -6.97 0.87
CA THR A 123 -15.38 -7.72 1.90
C THR A 123 -15.03 -6.82 3.09
N PHE A 124 -14.49 -5.63 2.86
CA PHE A 124 -14.22 -4.68 3.94
C PHE A 124 -15.50 -4.30 4.71
N HIS A 125 -16.59 -4.05 3.99
CA HIS A 125 -17.87 -3.77 4.62
C HIS A 125 -18.34 -4.94 5.51
N SER A 126 -18.26 -6.17 5.02
CA SER A 126 -18.65 -7.41 5.77
C SER A 126 -17.76 -7.65 7.00
N LEU A 127 -16.49 -7.23 6.95
CA LEU A 127 -15.56 -7.30 8.08
C LEU A 127 -15.77 -6.17 9.10
N GLY A 128 -16.77 -5.28 8.91
CA GLY A 128 -17.04 -4.17 9.81
C GLY A 128 -16.23 -2.90 9.53
N PHE A 129 -15.65 -2.79 8.34
CA PHE A 129 -14.86 -1.63 7.89
C PHE A 129 -15.52 -0.90 6.72
N PRO A 130 -16.73 -0.33 6.89
CA PRO A 130 -17.42 0.39 5.83
C PRO A 130 -16.64 1.65 5.42
N THR A 131 -16.77 2.01 4.15
CA THR A 131 -16.24 3.26 3.60
C THR A 131 -17.30 4.35 3.68
N GLY A 132 -16.92 5.54 4.12
CA GLY A 132 -17.82 6.68 4.21
C GLY A 132 -17.17 7.93 4.77
N THR A 133 -17.90 9.03 4.75
CA THR A 133 -17.46 10.30 5.33
C THR A 133 -17.80 10.34 6.82
N HIS A 134 -16.81 10.62 7.65
CA HIS A 134 -16.95 10.78 9.08
C HIS A 134 -16.25 12.07 9.52
N HIS A 135 -16.99 12.99 10.16
CA HIS A 135 -16.49 14.33 10.53
C HIS A 135 -15.82 15.08 9.36
N GLY A 136 -16.44 15.04 8.17
CA GLY A 136 -15.94 15.73 6.98
C GLY A 136 -14.73 15.08 6.29
N ARG A 137 -14.29 13.89 6.72
CA ARG A 137 -13.16 13.15 6.11
C ARG A 137 -13.58 11.76 5.67
N MET A 138 -13.12 11.35 4.51
CA MET A 138 -13.28 9.97 4.06
C MET A 138 -12.52 9.01 4.98
N GLN A 139 -13.15 7.88 5.30
CA GLN A 139 -12.56 6.78 6.07
C GLN A 139 -12.94 5.45 5.42
N GLY A 140 -12.20 4.39 5.75
CA GLY A 140 -12.36 3.08 5.13
C GLY A 140 -11.46 2.91 3.91
N PHE A 141 -11.94 2.24 2.87
CA PHE A 141 -11.22 2.00 1.62
C PHE A 141 -11.81 2.88 0.50
N PHE A 142 -11.10 3.90 0.06
CA PHE A 142 -11.62 4.92 -0.87
C PHE A 142 -10.71 5.24 -2.05
N HIS A 143 -9.80 4.34 -2.41
CA HIS A 143 -9.00 4.41 -3.64
C HIS A 143 -9.12 3.12 -4.45
N GLY A 144 -8.41 2.99 -5.57
CA GLY A 144 -8.38 1.77 -6.37
C GLY A 144 -7.76 0.58 -5.63
N THR A 145 -8.10 -0.62 -6.06
CA THR A 145 -7.46 -1.86 -5.56
C THR A 145 -6.10 -2.08 -6.21
N GLY A 146 -5.85 -1.43 -7.37
CA GLY A 146 -4.57 -1.51 -8.07
C GLY A 146 -4.62 -0.89 -9.45
N HIS A 147 -3.46 -0.85 -10.07
CA HIS A 147 -3.21 -0.27 -11.40
C HIS A 147 -2.08 -1.03 -12.11
N GLY A 148 -1.98 -0.83 -13.42
CA GLY A 148 -0.84 -1.28 -14.20
C GLY A 148 0.42 -0.51 -13.83
N VAL A 149 1.56 -1.18 -13.90
CA VAL A 149 2.89 -0.61 -13.70
C VAL A 149 3.80 -1.03 -14.85
N GLY A 150 4.44 -0.06 -15.47
CA GLY A 150 5.34 -0.29 -16.60
C GLY A 150 6.33 0.86 -16.77
N LEU A 151 6.25 1.57 -17.87
CA LEU A 151 7.04 2.79 -18.10
C LEU A 151 6.44 4.01 -17.39
N GLU A 152 5.16 3.93 -17.01
CA GLU A 152 4.50 4.85 -16.12
C GLU A 152 4.20 4.16 -14.78
N ILE A 153 4.19 4.94 -13.69
CA ILE A 153 3.84 4.41 -12.36
C ILE A 153 2.36 4.00 -12.31
N HIS A 154 1.49 4.75 -12.98
CA HIS A 154 0.08 4.44 -13.15
C HIS A 154 -0.26 4.35 -14.64
N GLU A 155 -0.50 3.15 -15.11
CA GLU A 155 -0.94 2.89 -16.48
C GLU A 155 -2.06 1.82 -16.49
N PRO A 156 -2.84 1.70 -17.58
CA PRO A 156 -3.79 0.58 -17.69
C PRO A 156 -3.08 -0.79 -17.63
N PRO A 157 -3.77 -1.81 -17.07
CA PRO A 157 -5.17 -1.84 -16.66
C PRO A 157 -5.36 -1.30 -15.24
N TYR A 158 -6.56 -0.77 -14.95
CA TYR A 158 -6.94 -0.34 -13.62
C TYR A 158 -7.83 -1.37 -12.91
N ILE A 159 -7.66 -1.51 -11.60
CA ILE A 159 -8.52 -2.32 -10.71
C ILE A 159 -9.21 -1.34 -9.74
N GLY A 160 -10.36 -0.82 -10.14
CA GLY A 160 -11.03 0.26 -9.43
C GLY A 160 -12.52 0.40 -9.77
N SER A 161 -13.23 1.26 -9.07
CA SER A 161 -14.68 1.44 -9.20
C SER A 161 -15.12 1.87 -10.61
N LYS A 162 -14.29 2.64 -11.30
CA LYS A 162 -14.55 3.14 -12.66
C LYS A 162 -13.82 2.33 -13.75
N ALA A 163 -13.06 1.30 -13.37
CA ALA A 163 -12.32 0.49 -14.33
C ALA A 163 -13.24 -0.21 -15.34
N GLN A 164 -12.83 -0.19 -16.60
CA GLN A 164 -13.48 -0.94 -17.68
C GLN A 164 -12.58 -2.08 -18.18
N ASP A 165 -11.38 -2.16 -17.62
CA ASP A 165 -10.34 -3.06 -18.06
C ASP A 165 -10.66 -4.53 -17.73
N ILE A 166 -10.32 -5.37 -18.69
CA ILE A 166 -10.24 -6.82 -18.52
C ILE A 166 -8.77 -7.19 -18.52
N LEU A 167 -8.34 -7.86 -17.47
CA LEU A 167 -6.94 -8.23 -17.28
C LEU A 167 -6.49 -9.22 -18.37
N LYS A 168 -5.30 -8.99 -18.92
CA LYS A 168 -4.68 -9.82 -19.95
C LYS A 168 -3.40 -10.47 -19.42
N LYS A 169 -3.14 -11.69 -19.86
CA LYS A 169 -1.88 -12.38 -19.55
C LYS A 169 -0.67 -11.51 -19.90
N GLY A 170 0.31 -11.48 -18.99
CA GLY A 170 1.55 -10.72 -19.12
C GLY A 170 1.50 -9.31 -18.55
N GLN A 171 0.32 -8.76 -18.28
CA GLN A 171 0.21 -7.46 -17.62
C GLN A 171 0.75 -7.52 -16.19
N VAL A 172 1.43 -6.46 -15.78
CA VAL A 172 1.91 -6.25 -14.42
C VAL A 172 1.00 -5.26 -13.73
N VAL A 173 0.47 -5.62 -12.56
CA VAL A 173 -0.45 -4.77 -11.80
C VAL A 173 -0.11 -4.76 -10.33
N THR A 174 -0.43 -3.68 -9.63
CA THR A 174 -0.43 -3.61 -8.18
C THR A 174 -1.67 -4.25 -7.58
N VAL A 175 -1.57 -4.71 -6.33
CA VAL A 175 -2.69 -5.16 -5.50
C VAL A 175 -2.50 -4.55 -4.12
N GLU A 176 -3.20 -3.44 -3.86
CA GLU A 176 -2.88 -2.50 -2.79
C GLU A 176 -4.09 -2.08 -1.93
N PRO A 177 -4.98 -2.98 -1.50
CA PRO A 177 -6.08 -2.57 -0.64
C PRO A 177 -5.55 -1.91 0.64
N GLY A 178 -6.30 -0.90 1.13
CA GLY A 178 -5.94 -0.18 2.34
C GLY A 178 -7.15 0.32 3.12
N LEU A 179 -6.97 0.50 4.42
CA LEU A 179 -7.97 1.05 5.33
C LEU A 179 -7.39 2.23 6.11
N TYR A 180 -8.15 3.32 6.17
CA TYR A 180 -7.68 4.59 6.71
C TYR A 180 -8.68 5.16 7.69
N TYR A 181 -8.24 5.41 8.94
CA TYR A 181 -9.11 5.88 10.03
C TYR A 181 -8.45 7.00 10.82
N ASN A 182 -9.10 8.16 10.87
CA ASN A 182 -8.61 9.31 11.63
C ASN A 182 -8.42 8.94 13.13
N GLY A 183 -7.31 9.36 13.71
CA GLY A 183 -6.93 9.06 15.10
C GLY A 183 -6.29 7.67 15.31
N ILE A 184 -6.38 6.76 14.31
CA ILE A 184 -5.74 5.45 14.36
C ILE A 184 -4.50 5.45 13.46
N GLY A 185 -4.69 5.79 12.20
CA GLY A 185 -3.73 5.74 11.10
C GLY A 185 -4.29 4.98 9.90
N GLY A 186 -3.43 4.70 8.94
CA GLY A 186 -3.72 3.89 7.77
C GLY A 186 -2.94 2.58 7.76
N VAL A 187 -3.51 1.60 7.09
CA VAL A 187 -2.84 0.34 6.73
C VAL A 187 -3.03 0.11 5.24
N ARG A 188 -1.95 -0.05 4.50
CA ARG A 188 -1.92 -0.51 3.11
C ARG A 188 -0.88 -1.62 2.98
N ILE A 189 -1.24 -2.67 2.27
CA ILE A 189 -0.34 -3.77 1.92
C ILE A 189 -0.42 -3.93 0.42
N GLU A 190 0.70 -3.82 -0.25
CA GLU A 190 0.79 -3.85 -1.70
C GLU A 190 1.82 -4.84 -2.20
N ASP A 191 1.44 -5.57 -3.21
CA ASP A 191 2.33 -6.40 -4.00
C ASP A 191 2.16 -6.10 -5.49
N LEU A 192 3.25 -6.25 -6.23
CA LEU A 192 3.28 -6.22 -7.68
C LEU A 192 3.16 -7.65 -8.22
N VAL A 193 2.23 -7.89 -9.14
CA VAL A 193 1.97 -9.23 -9.69
C VAL A 193 1.92 -9.24 -11.21
N VAL A 194 2.29 -10.36 -11.82
CA VAL A 194 2.08 -10.63 -13.25
C VAL A 194 0.83 -11.47 -13.42
N VAL A 195 -0.09 -11.02 -14.27
CA VAL A 195 -1.29 -11.76 -14.66
C VAL A 195 -0.89 -12.97 -15.50
N THR A 196 -1.41 -14.14 -15.17
CA THR A 196 -1.21 -15.39 -15.93
C THR A 196 -2.56 -15.95 -16.41
N SER A 197 -2.54 -16.98 -17.23
CA SER A 197 -3.78 -17.59 -17.74
C SER A 197 -4.64 -18.23 -16.64
N LYS A 198 -4.06 -18.68 -15.52
CA LYS A 198 -4.77 -19.41 -14.46
C LYS A 198 -4.77 -18.71 -13.10
N GLY A 199 -4.11 -17.56 -12.96
CA GLY A 199 -3.93 -16.83 -11.71
C GLY A 199 -3.00 -15.65 -11.88
N CYS A 200 -2.24 -15.30 -10.84
CA CYS A 200 -1.16 -14.34 -10.92
C CYS A 200 0.13 -14.88 -10.28
N ARG A 201 1.26 -14.33 -10.67
CA ARG A 201 2.56 -14.60 -10.05
C ARG A 201 3.01 -13.37 -9.29
N ASN A 202 3.12 -13.48 -7.98
CA ASN A 202 3.61 -12.40 -7.13
C ASN A 202 5.11 -12.16 -7.38
N LEU A 203 5.47 -10.92 -7.72
CA LEU A 203 6.84 -10.46 -7.92
C LEU A 203 7.47 -9.94 -6.63
N THR A 204 6.65 -9.46 -5.71
CA THR A 204 7.09 -8.91 -4.44
C THR A 204 7.44 -10.02 -3.46
N LYS A 205 8.68 -10.06 -3.00
CA LYS A 205 9.18 -11.12 -2.10
C LYS A 205 9.31 -10.69 -0.64
N LEU A 206 9.09 -9.39 -0.35
CA LEU A 206 9.19 -8.87 1.00
C LEU A 206 8.07 -9.44 1.89
N PRO A 207 8.39 -10.00 3.07
CA PRO A 207 7.39 -10.52 4.00
C PRO A 207 6.37 -9.46 4.45
N LYS A 208 5.23 -9.95 4.91
CA LYS A 208 4.13 -9.14 5.46
C LYS A 208 4.05 -9.42 6.96
N PHE A 209 4.52 -8.48 7.76
CA PHE A 209 4.40 -8.50 9.22
C PHE A 209 4.12 -7.11 9.73
N LEU A 210 3.32 -7.00 10.78
CA LEU A 210 2.92 -5.72 11.35
C LEU A 210 3.93 -5.19 12.36
N GLU A 211 4.37 -6.02 13.29
CA GLU A 211 5.19 -5.59 14.44
C GLU A 211 6.67 -5.86 14.16
N ILE A 212 7.51 -4.84 14.39
CA ILE A 212 8.97 -4.87 14.21
C ILE A 212 9.71 -4.34 15.44
#